data_d54078bee682fb15862de7e14f184e82
#
_entry.id   d54078bee682fb15862de7e14f184e82
#
_cell.length_a   1.000
_cell.length_b   1.000
_cell.length_c   1.000
_cell.angle_alpha   90.00
_cell.angle_beta   90.00
_cell.angle_gamma   90.00
#
_symmetry.space_group_name_H-M   'P 1'
#
loop_
_entity.id
_entity.type
_entity.pdbx_description
1 polymer ?
#
loop_
_entity_poly.entity_id
_entity_poly.type
_entity_poly.pdbx_seq_one_letter_code
_entity_poly.pdbx_strand_id
1 'polypeptide(L)'
;MPSINAQLHHVNVTVPKSAEDAAKHFYATVLGLREVSKPEESRGRGGAWYQLGGMQLHLSIEDGLSEKCLSKRHICYTVNDLSVAEEQFRRAGVEIIPDDLPTRGWARFYVRDPGGNRLEIAQAV
;
A
#
# COMPACT_ATOMS: atom_id res chain seq x y z
N MET A 1 25.79 -11.16 20.96
CA MET A 1 25.54 -9.86 20.29
C MET A 1 24.31 -9.22 20.87
N PRO A 2 24.38 -8.00 21.38
CA PRO A 2 23.19 -7.32 21.87
C PRO A 2 22.19 -7.08 20.76
N SER A 3 20.90 -7.08 21.10
CA SER A 3 19.84 -6.76 20.15
C SER A 3 19.89 -5.27 19.79
N ILE A 4 19.63 -4.95 18.53
CA ILE A 4 19.51 -3.56 18.08
C ILE A 4 18.20 -2.94 18.59
N ASN A 5 17.19 -3.78 18.92
CA ASN A 5 15.87 -3.34 19.36
C ASN A 5 15.18 -2.44 18.33
N ALA A 6 15.32 -2.82 17.06
CA ALA A 6 14.68 -2.06 15.98
C ALA A 6 13.17 -2.13 16.09
N GLN A 7 12.51 -1.01 15.77
CA GLN A 7 11.06 -0.92 15.69
C GLN A 7 10.68 -0.31 14.35
N LEU A 8 9.54 -0.72 13.82
CA LEU A 8 9.05 -0.17 12.57
C LEU A 8 8.38 1.19 12.86
N HIS A 9 8.87 2.24 12.19
CA HIS A 9 8.37 3.61 12.36
C HIS A 9 7.41 3.98 11.23
N HIS A 10 7.81 3.74 10.00
CA HIS A 10 6.98 3.97 8.83
C HIS A 10 7.42 3.06 7.70
N VAL A 11 6.59 2.94 6.69
CA VAL A 11 6.93 2.27 5.43
C VAL A 11 6.87 3.28 4.31
N ASN A 12 7.69 3.09 3.29
CA ASN A 12 7.72 3.98 2.13
C ASN A 12 7.56 3.15 0.87
N VAL A 13 6.60 3.53 0.04
CA VAL A 13 6.41 2.95 -1.29
C VAL A 13 6.69 4.03 -2.34
N THR A 14 7.18 3.62 -3.48
CA THR A 14 7.52 4.54 -4.54
C THR A 14 6.73 4.23 -5.80
N VAL A 15 6.41 5.28 -6.54
CA VAL A 15 5.75 5.16 -7.85
C VAL A 15 6.45 6.12 -8.82
N PRO A 16 6.37 5.85 -10.13
CA PRO A 16 6.88 6.81 -11.09
C PRO A 16 6.02 8.07 -11.11
N LYS A 17 6.58 9.18 -11.56
CA LYS A 17 5.87 10.47 -11.61
C LYS A 17 4.55 10.36 -12.37
N SER A 18 4.53 9.59 -13.45
CA SER A 18 3.32 9.39 -14.26
C SER A 18 2.17 8.74 -13.50
N ALA A 19 2.45 8.04 -12.41
CA ALA A 19 1.44 7.36 -11.61
C ALA A 19 1.10 8.11 -10.32
N GLU A 20 1.64 9.29 -10.09
CA GLU A 20 1.50 10.00 -8.82
C GLU A 20 0.04 10.27 -8.44
N ASP A 21 -0.73 10.87 -9.35
CA ASP A 21 -2.12 11.23 -9.05
C ASP A 21 -2.98 9.99 -8.83
N ALA A 22 -2.80 8.96 -9.66
CA ALA A 22 -3.51 7.70 -9.52
C ALA A 22 -3.15 7.01 -8.20
N ALA A 23 -1.89 7.05 -7.79
CA ALA A 23 -1.44 6.46 -6.53
C ALA A 23 -2.01 7.20 -5.32
N LYS A 24 -2.06 8.53 -5.36
CA LYS A 24 -2.70 9.31 -4.29
C LYS A 24 -4.18 8.95 -4.16
N HIS A 25 -4.87 8.83 -5.29
CA HIS A 25 -6.28 8.40 -5.28
C HIS A 25 -6.42 6.98 -4.71
N PHE A 26 -5.52 6.08 -5.08
CA PHE A 26 -5.54 4.70 -4.60
C PHE A 26 -5.43 4.64 -3.06
N TYR A 27 -4.43 5.29 -2.48
CA TYR A 27 -4.20 5.21 -1.04
C TYR A 27 -5.22 6.02 -0.25
N ALA A 28 -5.59 7.21 -0.70
CA ALA A 28 -6.53 8.05 0.02
C ALA A 28 -7.99 7.61 -0.12
N THR A 29 -8.40 7.20 -1.32
CA THR A 29 -9.81 6.94 -1.63
C THR A 29 -10.12 5.45 -1.69
N VAL A 30 -9.36 4.67 -2.46
CA VAL A 30 -9.67 3.25 -2.66
C VAL A 30 -9.34 2.45 -1.39
N LEU A 31 -8.13 2.63 -0.87
CA LEU A 31 -7.71 1.99 0.39
C LEU A 31 -8.27 2.72 1.61
N GLY A 32 -8.55 4.02 1.48
CA GLY A 32 -9.22 4.80 2.52
C GLY A 32 -8.31 5.28 3.64
N LEU A 33 -7.02 5.48 3.38
CA LEU A 33 -6.10 5.99 4.40
C LEU A 33 -6.23 7.51 4.52
N ARG A 34 -6.14 8.00 5.76
CA ARG A 34 -6.18 9.44 6.02
C ARG A 34 -4.85 10.08 5.71
N GLU A 35 -4.85 11.07 4.84
CA GLU A 35 -3.63 11.83 4.55
C GLU A 35 -3.24 12.68 5.75
N VAL A 36 -1.93 12.76 6.03
CA VAL A 36 -1.35 13.59 7.09
C VAL A 36 -0.37 14.57 6.47
N SER A 37 -0.12 15.69 7.16
CA SER A 37 0.79 16.72 6.67
C SER A 37 2.22 16.23 6.65
N LYS A 38 2.94 16.53 5.56
CA LYS A 38 4.37 16.32 5.50
C LYS A 38 5.11 17.47 6.19
N PRO A 39 6.29 17.22 6.78
CA PRO A 39 7.15 18.31 7.24
C PRO A 39 7.48 19.28 6.09
N GLU A 40 7.73 20.53 6.45
CA GLU A 40 8.03 21.55 5.46
C GLU A 40 9.17 21.15 4.51
N GLU A 41 10.21 20.51 5.06
CA GLU A 41 11.38 20.06 4.31
C GLU A 41 11.04 19.04 3.21
N SER A 42 9.95 18.32 3.38
CA SER A 42 9.51 17.28 2.44
C SER A 42 8.46 17.78 1.46
N ARG A 43 7.91 18.96 1.69
CA ARG A 43 6.91 19.55 0.81
C ARG A 43 7.56 19.94 -0.52
N GLY A 44 6.84 19.79 -1.61
CA GLY A 44 7.33 20.14 -2.94
C GLY A 44 8.06 19.02 -3.65
N ARG A 45 8.30 17.88 -2.98
CA ARG A 45 8.92 16.70 -3.60
C ARG A 45 7.90 15.77 -4.25
N GLY A 46 6.62 16.09 -4.15
CA GLY A 46 5.55 15.21 -4.57
C GLY A 46 5.27 14.12 -3.55
N GLY A 47 4.37 13.19 -3.90
CA GLY A 47 3.93 12.15 -3.01
C GLY A 47 3.01 12.66 -1.91
N ALA A 48 2.78 11.82 -0.91
CA ALA A 48 1.92 12.14 0.23
C ALA A 48 2.21 11.20 1.38
N TRP A 49 1.83 11.58 2.58
CA TRP A 49 1.94 10.76 3.77
C TRP A 49 0.56 10.42 4.30
N TYR A 50 0.39 9.18 4.76
CA TYR A 50 -0.90 8.67 5.22
C TYR A 50 -0.76 8.01 6.59
N GLN A 51 -1.82 8.08 7.41
CA GLN A 51 -1.90 7.32 8.64
C GLN A 51 -2.27 5.86 8.31
N LEU A 52 -1.53 4.91 8.85
CA LEU A 52 -1.74 3.49 8.67
C LEU A 52 -1.70 2.82 10.05
N GLY A 53 -2.86 2.71 10.70
CA GLY A 53 -2.91 2.24 12.08
C GLY A 53 -2.11 3.16 12.98
N GLY A 54 -1.21 2.60 13.77
CA GLY A 54 -0.33 3.36 14.67
C GLY A 54 0.94 3.90 14.01
N MET A 55 1.09 3.74 12.71
CA MET A 55 2.29 4.18 11.98
C MET A 55 1.88 4.95 10.73
N GLN A 56 2.81 5.23 9.83
CA GLN A 56 2.54 5.97 8.60
C GLN A 56 3.00 5.20 7.38
N LEU A 57 2.29 5.42 6.28
CA LEU A 57 2.72 5.03 4.94
C LEU A 57 3.11 6.30 4.20
N HIS A 58 4.33 6.32 3.68
CA HIS A 58 4.83 7.42 2.85
C HIS A 58 4.82 6.98 1.39
N LEU A 59 4.25 7.81 0.53
CA LEU A 59 4.26 7.64 -0.92
C LEU A 59 5.26 8.65 -1.48
N SER A 60 6.25 8.14 -2.19
CA SER A 60 7.30 8.97 -2.78
C SER A 60 7.37 8.75 -4.29
N ILE A 61 7.92 9.72 -5.00
CA ILE A 61 8.14 9.62 -6.44
C ILE A 61 9.56 9.16 -6.68
N GLU A 62 9.72 8.18 -7.57
CA GLU A 62 11.03 7.65 -7.92
C GLU A 62 11.16 7.56 -9.44
N ASP A 63 12.19 8.24 -9.98
CA ASP A 63 12.44 8.23 -11.42
C ASP A 63 12.95 6.87 -11.89
N GLY A 64 12.67 6.53 -13.15
CA GLY A 64 13.18 5.31 -13.75
C GLY A 64 12.40 4.04 -13.42
N LEU A 65 11.33 4.15 -12.64
CA LEU A 65 10.48 3.00 -12.34
C LEU A 65 9.50 2.71 -13.46
N SER A 66 9.21 1.42 -13.67
CA SER A 66 8.14 0.97 -14.55
C SER A 66 6.87 0.75 -13.73
N GLU A 67 5.71 1.18 -14.26
CA GLU A 67 4.41 0.88 -13.68
C GLU A 67 4.07 -0.62 -13.76
N LYS A 68 4.81 -1.38 -14.58
CA LYS A 68 4.60 -2.81 -14.78
C LYS A 68 5.49 -3.65 -13.88
N CYS A 69 5.80 -3.16 -12.68
CA CYS A 69 6.59 -3.92 -11.70
C CYS A 69 5.89 -5.25 -11.37
N LEU A 70 6.64 -6.34 -11.42
CA LEU A 70 6.14 -7.68 -11.09
C LEU A 70 6.81 -8.24 -9.83
N SER A 71 7.43 -7.39 -9.02
CA SER A 71 8.07 -7.79 -7.77
C SER A 71 7.05 -8.42 -6.82
N LYS A 72 7.48 -9.45 -6.09
CA LYS A 72 6.68 -10.07 -5.04
C LYS A 72 6.79 -9.37 -3.70
N ARG A 73 7.63 -8.33 -3.60
CA ARG A 73 7.72 -7.53 -2.38
C ARG A 73 6.37 -6.89 -2.11
N HIS A 74 5.93 -6.94 -0.87
CA HIS A 74 4.60 -6.44 -0.55
C HIS A 74 4.51 -6.02 0.91
N ILE A 75 3.47 -5.23 1.20
CA ILE A 75 3.04 -4.89 2.55
C ILE A 75 1.69 -5.57 2.74
N CYS A 76 1.50 -6.22 3.90
CA CYS A 76 0.22 -6.83 4.24
C CYS A 76 -0.60 -5.84 5.06
N TYR A 77 -1.80 -5.59 4.58
CA TYR A 77 -2.80 -4.76 5.26
C TYR A 77 -3.89 -5.68 5.77
N THR A 78 -4.17 -5.63 7.07
CA THR A 78 -5.29 -6.36 7.62
C THR A 78 -6.56 -5.51 7.56
N VAL A 79 -7.67 -6.15 7.26
CA VAL A 79 -8.98 -5.51 7.17
C VAL A 79 -9.99 -6.26 8.03
N ASN A 80 -11.08 -5.60 8.41
CA ASN A 80 -12.12 -6.21 9.22
C ASN A 80 -13.03 -7.13 8.40
N ASP A 81 -13.25 -6.80 7.14
CA ASP A 81 -14.13 -7.58 6.25
C ASP A 81 -13.50 -7.64 4.86
N LEU A 82 -12.97 -8.80 4.52
CA LEU A 82 -12.26 -9.02 3.27
C LEU A 82 -13.18 -8.88 2.05
N SER A 83 -14.44 -9.31 2.17
CA SER A 83 -15.38 -9.22 1.05
C SER A 83 -15.76 -7.77 0.73
N VAL A 84 -15.88 -6.92 1.74
CA VAL A 84 -16.10 -5.48 1.54
C VAL A 84 -14.90 -4.86 0.85
N ALA A 85 -13.70 -5.19 1.31
CA ALA A 85 -12.47 -4.68 0.69
C ALA A 85 -12.37 -5.12 -0.78
N GLU A 86 -12.65 -6.40 -1.07
CA GLU A 86 -12.63 -6.91 -2.43
C GLU A 86 -13.58 -6.14 -3.35
N GLU A 87 -14.80 -5.90 -2.87
CA GLU A 87 -15.78 -5.16 -3.66
C GLU A 87 -15.34 -3.72 -3.94
N GLN A 88 -14.75 -3.05 -2.95
CA GLN A 88 -14.25 -1.70 -3.14
C GLN A 88 -13.14 -1.64 -4.18
N PHE A 89 -12.20 -2.58 -4.14
CA PHE A 89 -11.16 -2.66 -5.15
C PHE A 89 -11.73 -2.92 -6.55
N ARG A 90 -12.69 -3.85 -6.66
CA ARG A 90 -13.33 -4.15 -7.94
C ARG A 90 -14.05 -2.93 -8.52
N ARG A 91 -14.78 -2.19 -7.68
CA ARG A 91 -15.47 -0.97 -8.11
C ARG A 91 -14.50 0.11 -8.59
N ALA A 92 -13.31 0.13 -8.05
CA ALA A 92 -12.27 1.07 -8.45
C ALA A 92 -11.49 0.59 -9.69
N GLY A 93 -11.84 -0.55 -10.26
CA GLY A 93 -11.16 -1.10 -11.41
C GLY A 93 -9.83 -1.77 -11.08
N VAL A 94 -9.58 -2.08 -9.82
CA VAL A 94 -8.34 -2.74 -9.39
C VAL A 94 -8.50 -4.25 -9.54
N GLU A 95 -7.54 -4.88 -10.20
CA GLU A 95 -7.54 -6.32 -10.39
C GLU A 95 -7.30 -7.05 -9.06
N ILE A 96 -8.14 -8.04 -8.78
CA ILE A 96 -7.96 -8.93 -7.63
C ILE A 96 -7.09 -10.10 -8.07
N ILE A 97 -5.98 -10.30 -7.38
CA ILE A 97 -5.06 -11.41 -7.63
C ILE A 97 -5.33 -12.46 -6.54
N PRO A 98 -5.87 -13.63 -6.90
CA PRO A 98 -6.22 -14.63 -5.89
C PRO A 98 -4.99 -15.20 -5.20
N ASP A 99 -5.20 -15.70 -3.98
CA ASP A 99 -4.15 -16.37 -3.21
C ASP A 99 -4.02 -17.81 -3.70
N ASP A 100 -2.85 -18.17 -4.22
CA ASP A 100 -2.57 -19.51 -4.72
C ASP A 100 -2.11 -20.47 -3.62
N LEU A 101 -1.74 -19.92 -2.45
CA LEU A 101 -1.23 -20.71 -1.32
C LEU A 101 -1.96 -20.32 -0.04
N PRO A 102 -3.21 -20.81 0.15
CA PRO A 102 -3.97 -20.47 1.34
C PRO A 102 -3.23 -20.82 2.62
N THR A 103 -3.26 -19.90 3.57
CA THR A 103 -2.60 -20.06 4.87
C THR A 103 -3.66 -20.25 5.94
N ARG A 104 -3.50 -21.27 6.78
CA ARG A 104 -4.43 -21.54 7.87
C ARG A 104 -4.57 -20.31 8.77
N GLY A 105 -5.81 -19.94 9.08
CA GLY A 105 -6.11 -18.82 9.96
C GLY A 105 -6.22 -17.47 9.26
N TRP A 106 -5.96 -17.41 7.94
CA TRP A 106 -6.01 -16.19 7.16
C TRP A 106 -6.76 -16.39 5.86
N ALA A 107 -7.62 -15.42 5.53
CA ALA A 107 -8.15 -15.24 4.20
C ALA A 107 -7.47 -14.00 3.61
N ARG A 108 -7.08 -14.06 2.33
CA ARG A 108 -6.35 -12.96 1.71
C ARG A 108 -6.48 -12.97 0.20
N PHE A 109 -6.22 -11.83 -0.39
CA PHE A 109 -5.95 -11.67 -1.81
C PHE A 109 -4.87 -10.62 -1.99
N TYR A 110 -4.42 -10.41 -3.21
CA TYR A 110 -3.42 -9.41 -3.54
C TYR A 110 -3.98 -8.41 -4.54
N VAL A 111 -3.48 -7.20 -4.49
CA VAL A 111 -3.72 -6.17 -5.50
C VAL A 111 -2.40 -5.46 -5.79
N ARG A 112 -2.36 -4.65 -6.84
CA ARG A 112 -1.23 -3.77 -7.10
C ARG A 112 -1.72 -2.33 -7.15
N ASP A 113 -0.91 -1.41 -6.60
CA ASP A 113 -1.18 0.00 -6.73
C ASP A 113 -0.83 0.48 -8.15
N PRO A 114 -1.15 1.72 -8.51
CA PRO A 114 -0.87 2.23 -9.86
C PRO A 114 0.59 2.23 -10.27
N GLY A 115 1.52 2.17 -9.34
CA GLY A 115 2.96 2.06 -9.62
C GLY A 115 3.47 0.62 -9.65
N GLY A 116 2.59 -0.37 -9.46
CA GLY A 116 2.95 -1.77 -9.49
C GLY A 116 3.34 -2.36 -8.14
N ASN A 117 3.31 -1.59 -7.06
CA ASN A 117 3.58 -2.14 -5.73
C ASN A 117 2.51 -3.16 -5.36
N ARG A 118 2.96 -4.33 -4.86
CA ARG A 118 2.05 -5.39 -4.45
C ARG A 118 1.55 -5.15 -3.03
N LEU A 119 0.25 -5.30 -2.83
CA LEU A 119 -0.38 -5.27 -1.52
C LEU A 119 -1.01 -6.63 -1.25
N GLU A 120 -0.83 -7.15 -0.05
CA GLU A 120 -1.61 -8.26 0.47
C GLU A 120 -2.73 -7.68 1.33
N ILE A 121 -3.96 -8.12 1.08
CA ILE A 121 -5.13 -7.68 1.85
C ILE A 121 -5.63 -8.92 2.58
N ALA A 122 -5.65 -8.88 3.90
CA ALA A 122 -5.85 -10.09 4.70
C ALA A 122 -6.81 -9.86 5.86
N GLN A 123 -7.48 -10.93 6.23
CA GLN A 123 -8.37 -10.99 7.38
C GLN A 123 -8.11 -12.26 8.14
N ALA A 124 -8.00 -12.15 9.47
CA ALA A 124 -7.92 -13.33 10.33
C ALA A 124 -9.26 -14.07 10.32
N VAL A 125 -9.20 -15.39 10.19
CA VAL A 125 -10.40 -16.26 10.15
C VAL A 125 -10.35 -17.33 11.23
#